data_9b48723397589dc7a49ec5fcc8e63b5c
#
_entry.id   9b48723397589dc7a49ec5fcc8e63b5c
#
_cell.length_a   1.000
_cell.length_b   1.000
_cell.length_c   1.000
_cell.angle_alpha   90.00
_cell.angle_beta   90.00
_cell.angle_gamma   90.00
#
_symmetry.space_group_name_H-M   'P 1'
#
loop_
_entity.id
_entity.type
_entity.pdbx_description
1 polymer ?
#
loop_
_entity_poly.entity_id
_entity_poly.type
_entity_poly.pdbx_seq_one_letter_code
_entity_poly.pdbx_strand_id
1 'polypeptide(L)'
;MNFQYIKNLINDIKELASSQMIIVILLFAQVSIVTKGLGTIKYGQAVLVLALVAIIFRSLHARNSDVTLLMIQKYGEKMYTRSLFFDLLIGIICYFLCLIIFGSQINTFFGNYSMSFALNFFLLARISQTFSESSKAILTYNGNFKKFALVDTISNLLRFLVIVFLFNSNPSIDNYLIGQATFSVTYGIFSLFICREHLIISEISLKNLAEYFTKFKSDFVKQRYDQFVGIVPQHFDLVILGYFTDFSTVGIFRIAKRLVEPINYVVSVLTPYVQNKLSKENQNIRFNKLLMNILLPISTVLSAFYIYFGNELINLISGPSFVNAYQPLLILLIGYIVYLNTFWVRQLLLFKNLIHYHANSRIVLLIVFLISAFFLSPAYGANGLAIALSLGMISQKVYEFYSYKRLSNQK
;
A
#
# COMPACT_ATOMS: atom_id res chain seq x y z
N MET A 1 34.32 -8.30 3.43
CA MET A 1 33.09 -7.75 2.82
C MET A 1 33.53 -6.92 1.62
N ASN A 2 33.15 -7.28 0.40
CA ASN A 2 33.71 -6.65 -0.80
C ASN A 2 33.10 -5.26 -0.95
N PHE A 3 33.87 -4.19 -0.69
CA PHE A 3 33.45 -2.78 -0.73
C PHE A 3 32.81 -2.38 -2.07
N GLN A 4 33.29 -3.00 -3.16
CA GLN A 4 32.76 -2.85 -4.52
C GLN A 4 31.30 -3.33 -4.63
N TYR A 5 30.96 -4.41 -3.94
CA TYR A 5 29.61 -4.97 -3.94
C TYR A 5 28.61 -4.06 -3.22
N ILE A 6 29.02 -3.49 -2.08
CA ILE A 6 28.20 -2.51 -1.33
C ILE A 6 28.00 -1.26 -2.17
N LYS A 7 29.03 -0.79 -2.85
CA LYS A 7 28.97 0.40 -3.72
C LYS A 7 28.01 0.19 -4.89
N ASN A 8 28.02 -0.98 -5.53
CA ASN A 8 27.10 -1.31 -6.62
C ASN A 8 25.66 -1.43 -6.11
N LEU A 9 25.44 -2.09 -4.96
CA LEU A 9 24.13 -2.20 -4.33
C LEU A 9 23.58 -0.82 -3.94
N ILE A 10 24.41 0.04 -3.36
CA ILE A 10 24.02 1.42 -3.00
C ILE A 10 23.67 2.21 -4.27
N ASN A 11 24.38 2.04 -5.37
CA ASN A 11 24.07 2.72 -6.62
C ASN A 11 22.75 2.24 -7.22
N ASP A 12 22.46 0.94 -7.21
CA ASP A 12 21.20 0.39 -7.71
C ASP A 12 20.01 0.80 -6.82
N ILE A 13 20.21 0.82 -5.51
CA ILE A 13 19.20 1.25 -4.52
C ILE A 13 19.05 2.79 -4.54
N LYS A 14 20.10 3.54 -4.80
CA LYS A 14 20.08 5.01 -4.74
C LYS A 14 19.07 5.63 -5.69
N GLU A 15 18.96 5.14 -6.93
CA GLU A 15 17.99 5.66 -7.90
C GLU A 15 16.55 5.37 -7.48
N LEU A 16 16.28 4.15 -7.00
CA LEU A 16 14.96 3.78 -6.49
C LEU A 16 14.64 4.50 -5.18
N ALA A 17 15.62 4.59 -4.26
CA ALA A 17 15.46 5.28 -2.98
C ALA A 17 15.26 6.79 -3.16
N SER A 18 15.98 7.43 -4.09
CA SER A 18 15.80 8.86 -4.36
C SER A 18 14.42 9.18 -4.93
N SER A 19 13.91 8.38 -5.86
CA SER A 19 12.55 8.56 -6.39
C SER A 19 11.50 8.36 -5.30
N GLN A 20 11.64 7.35 -4.45
CA GLN A 20 10.74 7.11 -3.31
C GLN A 20 10.79 8.25 -2.27
N MET A 21 11.97 8.82 -1.99
CA MET A 21 12.09 10.00 -1.11
C MET A 21 11.34 11.20 -1.68
N ILE A 22 11.49 11.49 -2.96
CA ILE A 22 10.73 12.58 -3.62
C ILE A 22 9.23 12.34 -3.48
N ILE A 23 8.76 11.13 -3.77
CA ILE A 23 7.34 10.77 -3.63
C ILE A 23 6.85 10.96 -2.19
N VAL A 24 7.62 10.54 -1.20
CA VAL A 24 7.27 10.72 0.23
C VAL A 24 7.15 12.19 0.58
N ILE A 25 8.10 13.02 0.15
CA ILE A 25 8.06 14.49 0.39
C ILE A 25 6.81 15.09 -0.26
N LEU A 26 6.53 14.77 -1.53
CA LEU A 26 5.34 15.23 -2.23
C LEU A 26 4.04 14.78 -1.54
N LEU A 27 4.00 13.54 -1.03
CA LEU A 27 2.86 13.02 -0.29
C LEU A 27 2.62 13.76 1.02
N PHE A 28 3.67 14.08 1.80
CA PHE A 28 3.53 14.85 3.03
C PHE A 28 3.14 16.31 2.75
N ALA A 29 3.72 16.94 1.73
CA ALA A 29 3.34 18.27 1.30
C ALA A 29 1.87 18.31 0.86
N GLN A 30 1.41 17.32 0.08
CA GLN A 30 0.01 17.16 -0.31
C GLN A 30 -0.90 16.98 0.92
N VAL A 31 -0.54 16.09 1.85
CA VAL A 31 -1.31 15.87 3.08
C VAL A 31 -1.45 17.17 3.84
N SER A 32 -0.38 17.97 3.97
CA SER A 32 -0.42 19.26 4.66
C SER A 32 -1.44 20.21 4.04
N ILE A 33 -1.44 20.36 2.72
CA ILE A 33 -2.38 21.24 2.02
C ILE A 33 -3.82 20.76 2.20
N VAL A 34 -4.04 19.45 2.03
CA VAL A 34 -5.39 18.85 2.06
C VAL A 34 -5.96 18.90 3.48
N THR A 35 -5.19 18.57 4.51
CA THR A 35 -5.68 18.56 5.90
C THR A 35 -5.97 19.95 6.42
N LYS A 36 -5.10 20.91 6.14
CA LYS A 36 -5.32 22.33 6.52
C LYS A 36 -6.51 22.94 5.79
N GLY A 37 -6.73 22.55 4.52
CA GLY A 37 -7.87 23.06 3.73
C GLY A 37 -9.20 22.41 4.10
N LEU A 38 -9.24 21.12 4.38
CA LEU A 38 -10.49 20.39 4.63
C LEU A 38 -10.89 20.32 6.11
N GLY A 39 -9.92 20.36 7.03
CA GLY A 39 -10.15 20.04 8.43
C GLY A 39 -10.44 18.56 8.68
N THR A 40 -10.68 18.19 9.95
CA THR A 40 -10.76 16.77 10.35
C THR A 40 -11.97 16.05 9.74
N ILE A 41 -13.15 16.68 9.72
CA ILE A 41 -14.40 16.04 9.28
C ILE A 41 -14.38 15.77 7.77
N LYS A 42 -14.16 16.79 6.94
CA LYS A 42 -14.15 16.64 5.49
C LYS A 42 -12.99 15.76 5.02
N TYR A 43 -11.83 15.86 5.69
CA TYR A 43 -10.71 14.96 5.42
C TYR A 43 -11.04 13.49 5.76
N GLY A 44 -11.70 13.26 6.90
CA GLY A 44 -12.20 11.93 7.28
C GLY A 44 -13.17 11.34 6.25
N GLN A 45 -14.15 12.13 5.79
CA GLN A 45 -15.06 11.72 4.71
C GLN A 45 -14.28 11.36 3.43
N ALA A 46 -13.37 12.23 2.99
CA ALA A 46 -12.59 12.01 1.78
C ALA A 46 -11.75 10.72 1.85
N VAL A 47 -11.05 10.47 2.95
CA VAL A 47 -10.22 9.26 3.08
C VAL A 47 -11.04 7.99 3.22
N LEU A 48 -12.26 8.06 3.76
CA LEU A 48 -13.19 6.94 3.82
C LEU A 48 -13.67 6.55 2.41
N VAL A 49 -14.07 7.54 1.59
CA VAL A 49 -14.41 7.32 0.18
C VAL A 49 -13.24 6.67 -0.57
N LEU A 50 -12.03 7.22 -0.41
CA LEU A 50 -10.82 6.66 -1.03
C LEU A 50 -10.51 5.25 -0.55
N ALA A 51 -10.74 4.93 0.73
CA ALA A 51 -10.53 3.61 1.30
C ALA A 51 -11.46 2.57 0.67
N LEU A 52 -12.76 2.89 0.52
CA LEU A 52 -13.72 1.98 -0.13
C LEU A 52 -13.38 1.72 -1.59
N VAL A 53 -13.08 2.76 -2.36
CA VAL A 53 -12.64 2.61 -3.75
C VAL A 53 -11.37 1.74 -3.81
N ALA A 54 -10.43 1.99 -2.89
CA ALA A 54 -9.20 1.20 -2.82
C ALA A 54 -9.48 -0.28 -2.49
N ILE A 55 -10.42 -0.58 -1.59
CA ILE A 55 -10.83 -1.95 -1.25
C ILE A 55 -11.35 -2.66 -2.50
N ILE A 56 -12.29 -2.05 -3.23
CA ILE A 56 -12.91 -2.66 -4.41
C ILE A 56 -11.86 -2.93 -5.49
N PHE A 57 -11.11 -1.90 -5.88
CA PHE A 57 -10.10 -2.04 -6.94
C PHE A 57 -8.95 -2.97 -6.54
N ARG A 58 -8.45 -2.90 -5.31
CA ARG A 58 -7.35 -3.78 -4.87
C ARG A 58 -7.79 -5.21 -4.63
N SER A 59 -9.03 -5.47 -4.21
CA SER A 59 -9.53 -6.85 -4.05
C SER A 59 -9.58 -7.60 -5.37
N LEU A 60 -9.96 -6.92 -6.45
CA LEU A 60 -10.12 -7.55 -7.76
C LEU A 60 -8.88 -7.42 -8.65
N HIS A 61 -8.10 -6.35 -8.49
CA HIS A 61 -7.03 -6.01 -9.43
C HIS A 61 -5.60 -6.15 -8.85
N ALA A 62 -5.41 -6.15 -7.52
CA ALA A 62 -4.08 -6.10 -6.92
C ALA A 62 -3.17 -7.28 -7.27
N ARG A 63 -1.87 -6.99 -7.39
CA ARG A 63 -0.78 -7.92 -7.78
C ARG A 63 -0.98 -8.64 -9.10
N ASN A 64 -1.76 -8.08 -9.99
CA ASN A 64 -1.83 -8.63 -11.34
C ASN A 64 -0.45 -8.58 -12.03
N SER A 65 0.40 -7.63 -11.64
CA SER A 65 1.79 -7.54 -12.09
C SER A 65 2.61 -8.79 -11.82
N ASP A 66 2.46 -9.43 -10.66
CA ASP A 66 3.23 -10.62 -10.30
C ASP A 66 2.80 -11.84 -11.16
N VAL A 67 1.48 -12.00 -11.35
CA VAL A 67 0.93 -13.05 -12.24
C VAL A 67 1.35 -12.81 -13.68
N THR A 68 1.19 -11.58 -14.15
CA THR A 68 1.55 -11.19 -15.52
C THR A 68 3.04 -11.41 -15.78
N LEU A 69 3.91 -11.09 -14.82
CA LEU A 69 5.34 -11.35 -14.93
C LEU A 69 5.64 -12.85 -15.11
N LEU A 70 5.03 -13.71 -14.30
CA LEU A 70 5.17 -15.17 -14.43
C LEU A 70 4.66 -15.66 -15.79
N MET A 71 3.55 -15.10 -16.28
CA MET A 71 2.99 -15.45 -17.59
C MET A 71 3.87 -15.00 -18.76
N ILE A 72 4.47 -13.79 -18.67
CA ILE A 72 5.43 -13.30 -19.67
C ILE A 72 6.66 -14.22 -19.70
N GLN A 73 7.20 -14.60 -18.54
CA GLN A 73 8.33 -15.53 -18.46
C GLN A 73 8.02 -16.90 -19.09
N LYS A 74 6.81 -17.40 -18.93
CA LYS A 74 6.42 -18.75 -19.36
C LYS A 74 5.92 -18.81 -20.81
N TYR A 75 5.23 -17.77 -21.30
CA TYR A 75 4.52 -17.79 -22.57
C TYR A 75 4.89 -16.64 -23.51
N GLY A 76 5.83 -15.77 -23.11
CA GLY A 76 6.32 -14.64 -23.90
C GLY A 76 5.52 -13.36 -23.75
N GLU A 77 6.01 -12.27 -24.38
CA GLU A 77 5.50 -10.90 -24.22
C GLU A 77 4.06 -10.68 -24.68
N LYS A 78 3.50 -11.55 -25.53
CA LYS A 78 2.07 -11.50 -25.90
C LYS A 78 1.12 -11.53 -24.70
N MET A 79 1.56 -12.11 -23.57
CA MET A 79 0.79 -12.14 -22.33
C MET A 79 0.59 -10.75 -21.71
N TYR A 80 1.47 -9.80 -22.02
CA TYR A 80 1.31 -8.41 -21.60
C TYR A 80 0.03 -7.80 -22.16
N THR A 81 -0.22 -7.91 -23.47
CA THR A 81 -1.43 -7.36 -24.11
C THR A 81 -2.70 -8.05 -23.62
N ARG A 82 -2.66 -9.36 -23.43
CA ARG A 82 -3.80 -10.12 -22.85
C ARG A 82 -4.10 -9.71 -21.43
N SER A 83 -3.07 -9.50 -20.61
CA SER A 83 -3.21 -9.01 -19.24
C SER A 83 -3.76 -7.58 -19.20
N LEU A 84 -3.30 -6.68 -20.09
CA LEU A 84 -3.84 -5.34 -20.23
C LEU A 84 -5.33 -5.33 -20.52
N PHE A 85 -5.78 -6.18 -21.42
CA PHE A 85 -7.21 -6.33 -21.74
C PHE A 85 -8.01 -6.87 -20.55
N PHE A 86 -7.43 -7.81 -19.80
CA PHE A 86 -7.99 -8.29 -18.55
C PHE A 86 -8.09 -7.20 -17.49
N ASP A 87 -7.04 -6.37 -17.34
CA ASP A 87 -7.01 -5.23 -16.41
C ASP A 87 -8.12 -4.22 -16.73
N LEU A 88 -8.35 -3.93 -18.02
CA LEU A 88 -9.42 -3.05 -18.46
C LEU A 88 -10.80 -3.57 -18.04
N LEU A 89 -11.07 -4.86 -18.29
CA LEU A 89 -12.37 -5.46 -17.93
C LEU A 89 -12.59 -5.46 -16.41
N ILE A 90 -11.57 -5.82 -15.64
CA ILE A 90 -11.66 -5.72 -14.17
C ILE A 90 -11.90 -4.28 -13.74
N GLY A 91 -11.19 -3.31 -14.33
CA GLY A 91 -11.38 -1.89 -14.04
C GLY A 91 -12.81 -1.44 -14.28
N ILE A 92 -13.43 -1.86 -15.38
CA ILE A 92 -14.84 -1.60 -15.71
C ILE A 92 -15.78 -2.25 -14.68
N ILE A 93 -15.54 -3.51 -14.32
CA ILE A 93 -16.33 -4.19 -13.28
C ILE A 93 -16.23 -3.46 -11.94
N CYS A 94 -15.02 -3.07 -11.53
CA CYS A 94 -14.81 -2.30 -10.30
C CYS A 94 -15.55 -0.95 -10.33
N TYR A 95 -15.55 -0.27 -11.47
CA TYR A 95 -16.28 0.97 -11.66
C TYR A 95 -17.78 0.77 -11.42
N PHE A 96 -18.42 -0.22 -12.06
CA PHE A 96 -19.83 -0.50 -11.86
C PHE A 96 -20.15 -0.93 -10.42
N LEU A 97 -19.30 -1.72 -9.79
CA LEU A 97 -19.45 -2.06 -8.37
C LEU A 97 -19.41 -0.82 -7.47
N CYS A 98 -18.49 0.12 -7.75
CA CYS A 98 -18.45 1.39 -7.03
C CYS A 98 -19.74 2.21 -7.26
N LEU A 99 -20.27 2.27 -8.51
CA LEU A 99 -21.52 2.95 -8.81
C LEU A 99 -22.69 2.39 -7.99
N ILE A 100 -22.80 1.06 -7.90
CA ILE A 100 -23.85 0.41 -7.12
C ILE A 100 -23.70 0.75 -5.63
N ILE A 101 -22.49 0.70 -5.09
CA ILE A 101 -22.22 0.98 -3.67
C ILE A 101 -22.50 2.45 -3.34
N PHE A 102 -21.99 3.38 -4.13
CA PHE A 102 -22.19 4.82 -3.88
C PHE A 102 -23.59 5.32 -4.28
N GLY A 103 -24.29 4.62 -5.18
CA GLY A 103 -25.67 4.92 -5.57
C GLY A 103 -26.74 4.34 -4.64
N SER A 104 -26.39 3.38 -3.77
CA SER A 104 -27.30 2.76 -2.80
C SER A 104 -27.44 3.61 -1.54
N GLN A 105 -28.38 3.20 -0.63
CA GLN A 105 -28.60 3.87 0.67
C GLN A 105 -27.38 3.90 1.61
N ILE A 106 -26.26 3.30 1.22
CA ILE A 106 -24.96 3.44 1.90
C ILE A 106 -24.47 4.90 1.90
N ASN A 107 -25.10 5.80 1.14
CA ASN A 107 -24.87 7.25 1.20
C ASN A 107 -25.01 7.85 2.61
N THR A 108 -25.86 7.29 3.45
CA THR A 108 -25.97 7.72 4.86
C THR A 108 -24.68 7.47 5.64
N PHE A 109 -23.96 6.40 5.32
CA PHE A 109 -22.66 6.09 5.93
C PHE A 109 -21.57 7.11 5.59
N PHE A 110 -21.69 7.81 4.46
CA PHE A 110 -20.76 8.86 4.02
C PHE A 110 -21.24 10.28 4.34
N GLY A 111 -22.22 10.44 5.23
CA GLY A 111 -22.74 11.76 5.61
C GLY A 111 -23.42 12.48 4.45
N ASN A 112 -24.23 11.77 3.66
CA ASN A 112 -24.95 12.28 2.49
C ASN A 112 -24.02 12.86 1.39
N TYR A 113 -22.76 12.40 1.33
CA TYR A 113 -21.92 12.72 0.19
C TYR A 113 -22.50 12.05 -1.06
N SER A 114 -23.29 12.81 -1.80
CA SER A 114 -23.93 12.36 -3.04
C SER A 114 -22.88 12.09 -4.12
N MET A 115 -23.24 11.28 -5.11
CA MET A 115 -22.40 11.02 -6.26
C MET A 115 -22.15 12.29 -7.05
N SER A 116 -21.04 12.99 -6.73
CA SER A 116 -20.63 14.20 -7.42
C SER A 116 -19.98 13.87 -8.77
N PHE A 117 -19.93 14.87 -9.66
CA PHE A 117 -19.16 14.76 -10.89
C PHE A 117 -17.69 14.37 -10.61
N ALA A 118 -17.09 14.94 -9.57
CA ALA A 118 -15.72 14.66 -9.19
C ALA A 118 -15.50 13.20 -8.75
N LEU A 119 -16.45 12.62 -7.99
CA LEU A 119 -16.38 11.20 -7.62
C LEU A 119 -16.50 10.31 -8.84
N ASN A 120 -17.46 10.55 -9.73
CA ASN A 120 -17.61 9.79 -10.96
C ASN A 120 -16.37 9.88 -11.86
N PHE A 121 -15.82 11.08 -12.03
CA PHE A 121 -14.58 11.29 -12.76
C PHE A 121 -13.40 10.55 -12.13
N PHE A 122 -13.29 10.56 -10.80
CA PHE A 122 -12.26 9.77 -10.10
C PHE A 122 -12.42 8.26 -10.32
N LEU A 123 -13.65 7.74 -10.25
CA LEU A 123 -13.93 6.32 -10.49
C LEU A 123 -13.56 5.90 -11.93
N LEU A 124 -13.92 6.70 -12.92
CA LEU A 124 -13.52 6.48 -14.32
C LEU A 124 -12.00 6.54 -14.49
N ALA A 125 -11.35 7.53 -13.85
CA ALA A 125 -9.91 7.67 -13.87
C ALA A 125 -9.18 6.43 -13.27
N ARG A 126 -9.79 5.78 -12.29
CA ARG A 126 -9.26 4.53 -11.70
C ARG A 126 -9.17 3.38 -12.69
N ILE A 127 -10.03 3.34 -13.72
CA ILE A 127 -9.93 2.34 -14.79
C ILE A 127 -8.59 2.47 -15.52
N SER A 128 -8.16 3.69 -15.85
CA SER A 128 -6.87 3.89 -16.51
C SER A 128 -5.69 3.43 -15.65
N GLN A 129 -5.77 3.62 -14.34
CA GLN A 129 -4.71 3.18 -13.42
C GLN A 129 -4.52 1.66 -13.43
N THR A 130 -5.54 0.86 -13.79
CA THR A 130 -5.41 -0.61 -13.83
C THR A 130 -4.34 -1.07 -14.82
N PHE A 131 -4.11 -0.33 -15.90
CA PHE A 131 -3.07 -0.63 -16.90
C PHE A 131 -1.64 -0.62 -16.33
N SER A 132 -1.43 0.09 -15.24
CA SER A 132 -0.09 0.19 -14.63
C SER A 132 0.42 -1.13 -14.09
N GLU A 133 -0.45 -2.07 -13.68
CA GLU A 133 -0.03 -3.36 -13.13
C GLU A 133 0.62 -4.23 -14.22
N SER A 134 -0.03 -4.38 -15.38
CA SER A 134 0.55 -5.11 -16.51
C SER A 134 1.80 -4.43 -17.06
N SER A 135 1.79 -3.08 -17.12
CA SER A 135 2.95 -2.30 -17.55
C SER A 135 4.14 -2.45 -16.58
N LYS A 136 3.89 -2.52 -15.29
CA LYS A 136 4.92 -2.84 -14.29
C LYS A 136 5.53 -4.21 -14.53
N ALA A 137 4.73 -5.21 -14.88
CA ALA A 137 5.21 -6.56 -15.15
C ALA A 137 6.19 -6.59 -16.33
N ILE A 138 5.85 -5.98 -17.48
CA ILE A 138 6.72 -5.97 -18.66
C ILE A 138 7.97 -5.14 -18.43
N LEU A 139 7.89 -4.00 -17.73
CA LEU A 139 9.07 -3.20 -17.37
C LEU A 139 10.00 -3.93 -16.41
N THR A 140 9.42 -4.70 -15.46
CA THR A 140 10.20 -5.56 -14.54
C THR A 140 10.88 -6.69 -15.30
N TYR A 141 10.18 -7.34 -16.25
CA TYR A 141 10.72 -8.39 -17.09
C TYR A 141 11.92 -7.91 -17.90
N ASN A 142 11.84 -6.68 -18.45
CA ASN A 142 12.89 -6.08 -19.25
C ASN A 142 13.96 -5.34 -18.41
N GLY A 143 13.88 -5.35 -17.08
CA GLY A 143 14.82 -4.65 -16.20
C GLY A 143 14.75 -3.12 -16.24
N ASN A 144 13.69 -2.54 -16.79
CA ASN A 144 13.52 -1.09 -17.01
C ASN A 144 12.94 -0.37 -15.79
N PHE A 145 13.53 -0.57 -14.61
CA PHE A 145 13.07 0.02 -13.34
C PHE A 145 13.07 1.56 -13.35
N LYS A 146 14.01 2.21 -14.10
CA LYS A 146 14.09 3.67 -14.25
C LYS A 146 12.83 4.25 -14.90
N LYS A 147 12.34 3.59 -15.96
CA LYS A 147 11.11 4.03 -16.66
C LYS A 147 9.92 3.97 -15.73
N PHE A 148 9.82 2.90 -14.93
CA PHE A 148 8.74 2.76 -13.92
C PHE A 148 8.82 3.84 -12.84
N ALA A 149 10.00 4.08 -12.26
CA ALA A 149 10.23 5.11 -11.25
C ALA A 149 9.88 6.52 -11.78
N LEU A 150 10.18 6.79 -13.06
CA LEU A 150 9.86 8.05 -13.71
C LEU A 150 8.34 8.25 -13.84
N VAL A 151 7.59 7.22 -14.29
CA VAL A 151 6.12 7.28 -14.37
C VAL A 151 5.52 7.59 -13.00
N ASP A 152 5.98 6.89 -11.96
CA ASP A 152 5.48 7.06 -10.60
C ASP A 152 5.77 8.49 -10.09
N THR A 153 6.99 8.98 -10.28
CA THR A 153 7.39 10.33 -9.83
C THR A 153 6.62 11.42 -10.55
N ILE A 154 6.51 11.37 -11.90
CA ILE A 154 5.79 12.37 -12.69
C ILE A 154 4.31 12.39 -12.30
N SER A 155 3.68 11.22 -12.17
CA SER A 155 2.26 11.14 -11.82
C SER A 155 1.97 11.70 -10.42
N ASN A 156 2.86 11.45 -9.45
CA ASN A 156 2.76 12.04 -8.12
C ASN A 156 2.99 13.56 -8.14
N LEU A 157 3.92 14.04 -8.94
CA LEU A 157 4.17 15.48 -9.11
C LEU A 157 2.97 16.19 -9.71
N LEU A 158 2.41 15.66 -10.82
CA LEU A 158 1.22 16.23 -11.45
C LEU A 158 0.02 16.24 -10.50
N ARG A 159 -0.22 15.17 -9.76
CA ARG A 159 -1.24 15.13 -8.70
C ARG A 159 -1.03 16.25 -7.69
N PHE A 160 0.19 16.41 -7.19
CA PHE A 160 0.53 17.44 -6.22
C PHE A 160 0.25 18.84 -6.77
N LEU A 161 0.71 19.15 -7.99
CA LEU A 161 0.50 20.44 -8.63
C LEU A 161 -0.98 20.76 -8.84
N VAL A 162 -1.78 19.79 -9.30
CA VAL A 162 -3.23 19.96 -9.46
C VAL A 162 -3.91 20.20 -8.13
N ILE A 163 -3.54 19.46 -7.08
CA ILE A 163 -4.12 19.69 -5.74
C ILE A 163 -3.76 21.08 -5.22
N VAL A 164 -2.50 21.52 -5.34
CA VAL A 164 -2.10 22.88 -4.96
C VAL A 164 -2.93 23.93 -5.68
N PHE A 165 -3.06 23.78 -6.99
CA PHE A 165 -3.84 24.73 -7.82
C PHE A 165 -5.32 24.78 -7.41
N LEU A 166 -5.96 23.63 -7.27
CA LEU A 166 -7.39 23.56 -6.93
C LEU A 166 -7.68 24.01 -5.49
N PHE A 167 -6.79 23.70 -4.54
CA PHE A 167 -6.97 24.08 -3.14
C PHE A 167 -6.72 25.56 -2.88
N ASN A 168 -5.88 26.22 -3.68
CA ASN A 168 -5.75 27.67 -3.63
C ASN A 168 -7.05 28.40 -3.98
N SER A 169 -7.88 27.80 -4.86
CA SER A 169 -9.13 28.39 -5.29
C SER A 169 -10.27 28.05 -4.32
N ASN A 170 -10.46 26.77 -4.01
CA ASN A 170 -11.53 26.28 -3.13
C ASN A 170 -11.18 24.92 -2.54
N PRO A 171 -10.81 24.83 -1.25
CA PRO A 171 -10.59 23.55 -0.57
C PRO A 171 -11.89 22.76 -0.44
N SER A 172 -12.01 21.67 -1.20
CA SER A 172 -13.20 20.81 -1.17
C SER A 172 -12.83 19.32 -1.36
N ILE A 173 -13.73 18.42 -0.96
CA ILE A 173 -13.58 16.98 -1.19
C ILE A 173 -13.52 16.71 -2.69
N ASP A 174 -14.34 17.38 -3.49
CA ASP A 174 -14.37 17.23 -4.95
C ASP A 174 -13.03 17.59 -5.59
N ASN A 175 -12.43 18.71 -5.18
CA ASN A 175 -11.11 19.11 -5.68
C ASN A 175 -10.01 18.14 -5.26
N TYR A 176 -10.11 17.52 -4.09
CA TYR A 176 -9.22 16.45 -3.68
C TYR A 176 -9.39 15.19 -4.55
N LEU A 177 -10.63 14.78 -4.87
CA LEU A 177 -10.91 13.66 -5.75
C LEU A 177 -10.43 13.91 -7.18
N ILE A 178 -10.56 15.12 -7.71
CA ILE A 178 -10.01 15.50 -9.02
C ILE A 178 -8.48 15.37 -9.02
N GLY A 179 -7.82 15.80 -7.96
CA GLY A 179 -6.37 15.58 -7.82
C GLY A 179 -5.99 14.10 -7.79
N GLN A 180 -6.75 13.25 -7.11
CA GLN A 180 -6.55 11.80 -7.12
C GLN A 180 -6.84 11.17 -8.50
N ALA A 181 -7.85 11.69 -9.21
CA ALA A 181 -8.15 11.30 -10.58
C ALA A 181 -6.98 11.61 -11.52
N THR A 182 -6.36 12.79 -11.39
CA THR A 182 -5.18 13.19 -12.16
C THR A 182 -4.05 12.17 -12.01
N PHE A 183 -3.76 11.73 -10.78
CA PHE A 183 -2.77 10.66 -10.57
C PHE A 183 -3.16 9.39 -11.32
N SER A 184 -4.40 8.96 -11.21
CA SER A 184 -4.86 7.71 -11.81
C SER A 184 -4.78 7.73 -13.34
N VAL A 185 -5.18 8.84 -13.97
CA VAL A 185 -5.10 9.05 -15.42
C VAL A 185 -3.64 9.10 -15.89
N THR A 186 -2.84 9.94 -15.28
CA THR A 186 -1.44 10.13 -15.70
C THR A 186 -0.63 8.87 -15.50
N TYR A 187 -0.82 8.19 -14.38
CA TYR A 187 -0.12 6.93 -14.08
C TYR A 187 -0.47 5.83 -15.07
N GLY A 188 -1.77 5.66 -15.39
CA GLY A 188 -2.22 4.69 -16.38
C GLY A 188 -1.74 5.01 -17.81
N ILE A 189 -1.97 6.24 -18.27
CA ILE A 189 -1.62 6.65 -19.63
C ILE A 189 -0.11 6.61 -19.86
N PHE A 190 0.70 7.16 -18.93
CA PHE A 190 2.16 7.12 -19.08
C PHE A 190 2.71 5.70 -19.01
N SER A 191 2.12 4.83 -18.18
CA SER A 191 2.48 3.41 -18.15
C SER A 191 2.24 2.75 -19.51
N LEU A 192 1.08 2.98 -20.14
CA LEU A 192 0.77 2.49 -21.48
C LEU A 192 1.69 3.06 -22.55
N PHE A 193 1.94 4.37 -22.52
CA PHE A 193 2.78 5.05 -23.50
C PHE A 193 4.20 4.51 -23.50
N ILE A 194 4.78 4.28 -22.34
CA ILE A 194 6.15 3.74 -22.20
C ILE A 194 6.23 2.28 -22.66
N CYS A 195 5.15 1.51 -22.49
CA CYS A 195 5.11 0.10 -22.86
C CYS A 195 4.47 -0.16 -24.24
N ARG A 196 4.18 0.88 -25.03
CA ARG A 196 3.48 0.78 -26.31
C ARG A 196 4.16 -0.16 -27.33
N GLU A 197 5.48 -0.25 -27.29
CA GLU A 197 6.27 -1.12 -28.18
C GLU A 197 6.01 -2.62 -27.95
N HIS A 198 5.50 -2.98 -26.78
CA HIS A 198 5.17 -4.37 -26.43
C HIS A 198 3.68 -4.69 -26.67
N LEU A 199 2.90 -3.74 -27.21
CA LEU A 199 1.47 -3.97 -27.52
C LEU A 199 1.32 -4.73 -28.84
N ILE A 200 0.63 -5.87 -28.78
CA ILE A 200 0.29 -6.70 -29.94
C ILE A 200 -1.23 -6.65 -30.11
N ILE A 201 -1.72 -5.73 -30.98
CA ILE A 201 -3.16 -5.45 -31.13
C ILE A 201 -3.96 -6.72 -31.51
N SER A 202 -3.38 -7.63 -32.30
CA SER A 202 -4.02 -8.90 -32.68
C SER A 202 -4.31 -9.84 -31.50
N GLU A 203 -3.68 -9.62 -30.35
CA GLU A 203 -3.93 -10.41 -29.13
C GLU A 203 -5.15 -9.91 -28.33
N ILE A 204 -5.74 -8.78 -28.70
CA ILE A 204 -6.94 -8.22 -28.06
C ILE A 204 -8.16 -8.95 -28.61
N SER A 205 -8.55 -10.04 -27.93
CA SER A 205 -9.77 -10.78 -28.27
C SER A 205 -10.33 -11.51 -27.03
N LEU A 206 -11.64 -11.71 -27.01
CA LEU A 206 -12.30 -12.47 -25.92
C LEU A 206 -11.81 -13.92 -25.86
N LYS A 207 -11.47 -14.53 -27.01
CA LYS A 207 -10.91 -15.88 -27.07
C LYS A 207 -9.54 -15.95 -26.37
N ASN A 208 -8.65 -15.00 -26.68
CA ASN A 208 -7.32 -14.91 -26.07
C ASN A 208 -7.40 -14.59 -24.58
N LEU A 209 -8.39 -13.80 -24.17
CA LEU A 209 -8.67 -13.52 -22.77
C LEU A 209 -9.14 -14.78 -22.02
N ALA A 210 -10.04 -15.56 -22.59
CA ALA A 210 -10.50 -16.82 -21.99
C ALA A 210 -9.33 -17.82 -21.85
N GLU A 211 -8.47 -17.91 -22.86
CA GLU A 211 -7.24 -18.70 -22.81
C GLU A 211 -6.28 -18.19 -21.71
N TYR A 212 -6.09 -16.87 -21.61
CA TYR A 212 -5.30 -16.25 -20.56
C TYR A 212 -5.85 -16.63 -19.18
N PHE A 213 -7.16 -16.48 -18.96
CA PHE A 213 -7.79 -16.79 -17.68
C PHE A 213 -7.68 -18.28 -17.32
N THR A 214 -7.91 -19.19 -18.26
CA THR A 214 -7.81 -20.64 -18.02
C THR A 214 -6.40 -21.07 -17.62
N LYS A 215 -5.37 -20.46 -18.25
CA LYS A 215 -3.97 -20.78 -17.97
C LYS A 215 -3.49 -20.33 -16.59
N PHE A 216 -4.05 -19.24 -16.05
CA PHE A 216 -3.57 -18.69 -14.79
C PHE A 216 -4.60 -18.72 -13.63
N LYS A 217 -5.78 -19.27 -13.83
CA LYS A 217 -6.85 -19.33 -12.83
C LYS A 217 -6.37 -19.78 -11.43
N SER A 218 -5.53 -20.82 -11.37
CA SER A 218 -4.99 -21.33 -10.09
C SER A 218 -4.10 -20.31 -9.38
N ASP A 219 -3.18 -19.67 -10.13
CA ASP A 219 -2.25 -18.69 -9.57
C ASP A 219 -2.98 -17.40 -9.20
N PHE A 220 -3.98 -17.01 -10.01
CA PHE A 220 -4.86 -15.89 -9.72
C PHE A 220 -5.62 -16.07 -8.41
N VAL A 221 -6.27 -17.22 -8.20
CA VAL A 221 -7.03 -17.48 -6.96
C VAL A 221 -6.12 -17.46 -5.73
N LYS A 222 -4.95 -18.11 -5.79
CA LYS A 222 -3.99 -18.13 -4.68
C LYS A 222 -3.50 -16.72 -4.31
N GLN A 223 -3.19 -15.90 -5.32
CA GLN A 223 -2.74 -14.54 -5.09
C GLN A 223 -3.86 -13.64 -4.58
N ARG A 224 -5.12 -13.83 -5.04
CA ARG A 224 -6.28 -13.08 -4.52
C ARG A 224 -6.53 -13.36 -3.05
N TYR A 225 -6.40 -14.62 -2.64
CA TYR A 225 -6.51 -14.97 -1.23
C TYR A 225 -5.49 -14.22 -0.36
N ASP A 226 -4.20 -14.26 -0.74
CA ASP A 226 -3.13 -13.54 -0.01
C ASP A 226 -3.36 -12.02 0.02
N GLN A 227 -3.87 -11.47 -1.09
CA GLN A 227 -4.20 -10.05 -1.20
C GLN A 227 -5.37 -9.66 -0.30
N PHE A 228 -6.46 -10.43 -0.33
CA PHE A 228 -7.65 -10.13 0.45
C PHE A 228 -7.31 -10.07 1.95
N VAL A 229 -6.54 -11.04 2.44
CA VAL A 229 -6.05 -11.05 3.83
C VAL A 229 -5.18 -9.81 4.14
N GLY A 230 -4.40 -9.31 3.18
CA GLY A 230 -3.56 -8.13 3.35
C GLY A 230 -4.29 -6.79 3.22
N ILE A 231 -5.40 -6.72 2.46
CA ILE A 231 -6.16 -5.48 2.24
C ILE A 231 -6.96 -5.07 3.48
N VAL A 232 -7.48 -6.06 4.22
CA VAL A 232 -8.34 -5.80 5.38
C VAL A 232 -7.64 -4.88 6.40
N PRO A 233 -6.47 -5.18 6.94
CA PRO A 233 -5.81 -4.29 7.90
C PRO A 233 -5.27 -3.00 7.29
N GLN A 234 -5.24 -2.86 5.95
CA GLN A 234 -4.73 -1.66 5.28
C GLN A 234 -5.81 -0.63 4.95
N HIS A 235 -7.03 -1.05 4.69
CA HIS A 235 -8.11 -0.17 4.22
C HIS A 235 -9.44 -0.37 4.93
N PHE A 236 -9.78 -1.59 5.37
CA PHE A 236 -10.98 -1.83 6.17
C PHE A 236 -10.90 -1.21 7.58
N ASP A 237 -9.70 -0.94 8.07
CA ASP A 237 -9.51 -0.23 9.32
C ASP A 237 -10.29 1.09 9.35
N LEU A 238 -10.20 1.90 8.29
CA LEU A 238 -10.95 3.16 8.20
C LEU A 238 -12.46 2.94 8.09
N VAL A 239 -12.90 1.88 7.40
CA VAL A 239 -14.32 1.55 7.27
C VAL A 239 -14.90 1.08 8.60
N ILE A 240 -14.17 0.21 9.33
CA ILE A 240 -14.57 -0.21 10.67
C ILE A 240 -14.67 0.99 11.61
N LEU A 241 -13.67 1.88 11.57
CA LEU A 241 -13.68 3.07 12.42
C LEU A 241 -14.85 3.99 12.07
N GLY A 242 -15.08 4.25 10.78
CA GLY A 242 -16.19 5.08 10.32
C GLY A 242 -17.57 4.50 10.63
N TYR A 243 -17.68 3.17 10.78
CA TYR A 243 -18.91 2.53 11.22
C TYR A 243 -19.21 2.76 12.71
N PHE A 244 -18.19 2.78 13.56
CA PHE A 244 -18.34 2.91 15.01
C PHE A 244 -18.18 4.34 15.53
N THR A 245 -17.62 5.26 14.74
CA THR A 245 -17.27 6.62 15.18
C THR A 245 -17.64 7.66 14.13
N ASP A 246 -17.23 8.89 14.36
CA ASP A 246 -17.44 10.02 13.46
C ASP A 246 -16.31 10.18 12.41
N PHE A 247 -16.54 11.02 11.41
CA PHE A 247 -15.56 11.28 10.35
C PHE A 247 -14.30 12.00 10.87
N SER A 248 -14.44 12.81 11.93
CA SER A 248 -13.29 13.48 12.54
C SER A 248 -12.31 12.46 13.09
N THR A 249 -12.80 11.45 13.80
CA THR A 249 -12.01 10.35 14.36
C THR A 249 -11.32 9.53 13.25
N VAL A 250 -12.00 9.29 12.12
CA VAL A 250 -11.40 8.64 10.94
C VAL A 250 -10.25 9.48 10.37
N GLY A 251 -10.45 10.80 10.25
CA GLY A 251 -9.42 11.72 9.78
C GLY A 251 -8.20 11.75 10.70
N ILE A 252 -8.42 11.82 12.00
CA ILE A 252 -7.37 11.77 13.04
C ILE A 252 -6.55 10.48 12.96
N PHE A 253 -7.22 9.33 12.93
CA PHE A 253 -6.54 8.04 12.79
C PHE A 253 -5.75 7.93 11.49
N ARG A 254 -6.29 8.44 10.38
CA ARG A 254 -5.59 8.42 9.08
C ARG A 254 -4.29 9.20 9.11
N ILE A 255 -4.25 10.36 9.78
CA ILE A 255 -3.02 11.14 9.96
C ILE A 255 -2.02 10.38 10.82
N ALA A 256 -2.44 9.83 11.96
CA ALA A 256 -1.58 9.02 12.82
C ALA A 256 -0.94 7.87 12.03
N LYS A 257 -1.73 7.11 11.28
CA LYS A 257 -1.26 6.01 10.42
C LYS A 257 -0.31 6.51 9.33
N ARG A 258 -0.61 7.64 8.69
CA ARG A 258 0.21 8.21 7.62
C ARG A 258 1.60 8.60 8.08
N LEU A 259 1.73 9.09 9.30
CA LEU A 259 3.01 9.49 9.88
C LEU A 259 3.93 8.29 10.21
N VAL A 260 3.39 7.13 10.52
CA VAL A 260 4.20 5.91 10.77
C VAL A 260 4.47 5.10 9.48
N GLU A 261 3.73 5.31 8.39
CA GLU A 261 3.91 4.62 7.10
C GLU A 261 5.36 4.68 6.54
N PRO A 262 6.17 5.76 6.74
CA PRO A 262 7.56 5.81 6.31
C PRO A 262 8.44 4.66 6.82
N ILE A 263 8.10 4.06 7.95
CA ILE A 263 8.78 2.86 8.47
C ILE A 263 8.69 1.69 7.45
N ASN A 264 7.58 1.57 6.73
CA ASN A 264 7.42 0.55 5.69
C ASN A 264 8.38 0.78 4.51
N TYR A 265 8.70 2.04 4.18
CA TYR A 265 9.68 2.34 3.12
C TYR A 265 11.08 1.89 3.53
N VAL A 266 11.47 2.08 4.80
CA VAL A 266 12.74 1.55 5.33
C VAL A 266 12.78 0.02 5.14
N VAL A 267 11.71 -0.68 5.52
CA VAL A 267 11.61 -2.14 5.34
C VAL A 267 11.69 -2.53 3.87
N SER A 268 11.03 -1.79 2.98
CA SER A 268 11.03 -2.10 1.53
C SER A 268 12.41 -1.96 0.90
N VAL A 269 13.20 -0.98 1.33
CA VAL A 269 14.59 -0.77 0.89
C VAL A 269 15.52 -1.86 1.42
N LEU A 270 15.32 -2.28 2.68
CA LEU A 270 16.15 -3.30 3.32
C LEU A 270 15.83 -4.73 2.84
N THR A 271 14.62 -4.98 2.37
CA THR A 271 14.17 -6.33 1.98
C THR A 271 15.04 -6.98 0.89
N PRO A 272 15.37 -6.32 -0.25
CA PRO A 272 16.25 -6.90 -1.27
C PRO A 272 17.66 -7.22 -0.74
N TYR A 273 18.19 -6.37 0.15
CA TYR A 273 19.47 -6.60 0.79
C TYR A 273 19.46 -7.88 1.65
N VAL A 274 18.43 -8.05 2.48
CA VAL A 274 18.26 -9.25 3.31
C VAL A 274 18.11 -10.49 2.44
N GLN A 275 17.31 -10.41 1.37
CA GLN A 275 17.12 -11.52 0.42
C GLN A 275 18.44 -11.93 -0.23
N ASN A 276 19.23 -10.98 -0.71
CA ASN A 276 20.52 -11.27 -1.34
C ASN A 276 21.49 -11.93 -0.36
N LYS A 277 21.54 -11.46 0.88
CA LYS A 277 22.40 -12.07 1.92
C LYS A 277 21.97 -13.48 2.26
N LEU A 278 20.68 -13.73 2.41
CA LEU A 278 20.14 -15.05 2.72
C LEU A 278 20.33 -16.04 1.56
N SER A 279 20.36 -15.57 0.31
CA SER A 279 20.61 -16.41 -0.87
C SER A 279 22.08 -16.86 -1.00
N LYS A 280 23.04 -16.06 -0.51
CA LYS A 280 24.48 -16.30 -0.68
C LYS A 280 25.16 -16.96 0.54
N GLU A 281 24.72 -16.59 1.74
CA GLU A 281 25.28 -17.11 2.97
C GLU A 281 24.32 -18.15 3.54
N ASN A 282 24.68 -19.43 3.49
CA ASN A 282 23.90 -20.55 4.05
C ASN A 282 23.29 -20.20 5.42
N GLN A 283 22.19 -19.48 5.43
CA GLN A 283 21.25 -19.18 6.53
C GLN A 283 21.89 -18.85 7.91
N ASN A 284 22.98 -18.07 7.91
CA ASN A 284 23.81 -17.89 9.09
C ASN A 284 23.08 -17.06 10.17
N ILE A 285 22.88 -17.63 11.34
CA ILE A 285 22.29 -16.99 12.55
C ILE A 285 23.06 -15.70 12.92
N ARG A 286 24.34 -15.60 12.60
CA ARG A 286 25.16 -14.39 12.81
C ARG A 286 24.64 -13.17 12.04
N PHE A 287 24.09 -13.36 10.84
CA PHE A 287 23.53 -12.27 10.04
C PHE A 287 22.29 -11.65 10.72
N ASN A 288 21.41 -12.49 11.28
CA ASN A 288 20.22 -12.06 11.98
C ASN A 288 20.54 -11.20 13.21
N LYS A 289 21.57 -11.62 13.97
CA LYS A 289 22.05 -10.88 15.15
C LYS A 289 22.65 -9.53 14.74
N LEU A 290 23.43 -9.47 13.67
CA LEU A 290 23.96 -8.23 13.13
C LEU A 290 22.86 -7.28 12.68
N LEU A 291 21.83 -7.79 12.02
CA LEU A 291 20.69 -7.01 11.54
C LEU A 291 19.88 -6.42 12.71
N MET A 292 19.65 -7.21 13.76
CA MET A 292 19.01 -6.73 15.00
C MET A 292 19.83 -5.64 15.67
N ASN A 293 21.16 -5.78 15.73
CA ASN A 293 22.05 -4.77 16.32
C ASN A 293 22.04 -3.44 15.57
N ILE A 294 21.69 -3.44 14.28
CA ILE A 294 21.54 -2.22 13.47
C ILE A 294 20.12 -1.65 13.60
N LEU A 295 19.11 -2.49 13.58
CA LEU A 295 17.72 -2.05 13.59
C LEU A 295 17.25 -1.54 14.94
N LEU A 296 17.74 -2.11 16.05
CA LEU A 296 17.40 -1.66 17.40
C LEU A 296 17.76 -0.17 17.66
N PRO A 297 18.99 0.30 17.40
CA PRO A 297 19.30 1.72 17.52
C PRO A 297 18.45 2.60 16.62
N ILE A 298 18.24 2.19 15.37
CA ILE A 298 17.39 2.95 14.42
C ILE A 298 15.96 3.07 14.96
N SER A 299 15.39 1.99 15.43
CA SER A 299 14.03 2.00 15.98
C SER A 299 13.93 2.80 17.27
N THR A 300 14.97 2.79 18.11
CA THR A 300 15.05 3.60 19.32
C THR A 300 15.10 5.10 19.00
N VAL A 301 15.94 5.51 18.04
CA VAL A 301 16.01 6.90 17.56
C VAL A 301 14.69 7.35 16.94
N LEU A 302 14.08 6.52 16.10
CA LEU A 302 12.76 6.81 15.53
C LEU A 302 11.69 6.95 16.62
N SER A 303 11.69 6.07 17.62
CA SER A 303 10.75 6.16 18.75
C SER A 303 10.92 7.45 19.53
N ALA A 304 12.16 7.77 19.89
CA ALA A 304 12.47 9.01 20.59
C ALA A 304 12.02 10.23 19.76
N PHE A 305 12.29 10.23 18.46
CA PHE A 305 11.87 11.30 17.56
C PHE A 305 10.34 11.50 17.58
N TYR A 306 9.55 10.42 17.44
CA TYR A 306 8.08 10.55 17.48
C TYR A 306 7.53 10.88 18.86
N ILE A 307 8.18 10.43 19.95
CA ILE A 307 7.77 10.78 21.32
C ILE A 307 8.02 12.27 21.59
N TYR A 308 9.17 12.81 21.20
CA TYR A 308 9.52 14.21 21.51
C TYR A 308 8.93 15.19 20.50
N PHE A 309 8.92 14.86 19.21
CA PHE A 309 8.54 15.79 18.13
C PHE A 309 7.24 15.41 17.42
N GLY A 310 6.56 14.32 17.81
CA GLY A 310 5.37 13.84 17.11
C GLY A 310 4.21 14.82 17.15
N ASN A 311 4.03 15.53 18.23
CA ASN A 311 2.98 16.54 18.38
C ASN A 311 3.25 17.77 17.49
N GLU A 312 4.48 18.28 17.50
CA GLU A 312 4.91 19.38 16.63
C GLU A 312 4.82 18.99 15.16
N LEU A 313 5.20 17.75 14.85
CA LEU A 313 5.11 17.22 13.48
C LEU A 313 3.66 17.15 12.98
N ILE A 314 2.74 16.70 13.81
CA ILE A 314 1.31 16.70 13.48
C ILE A 314 0.82 18.14 13.26
N ASN A 315 1.16 19.04 14.15
CA ASN A 315 0.75 20.43 14.05
C ASN A 315 1.34 21.11 12.81
N LEU A 316 2.60 20.86 12.50
CA LEU A 316 3.27 21.39 11.31
C LEU A 316 2.63 20.88 10.02
N ILE A 317 2.37 19.57 9.92
CA ILE A 317 1.85 18.93 8.71
C ILE A 317 0.35 19.15 8.58
N SER A 318 -0.44 18.86 9.62
CA SER A 318 -1.89 18.76 9.52
C SER A 318 -2.65 19.89 10.19
N GLY A 319 -1.96 20.68 11.03
CA GLY A 319 -2.54 21.78 11.79
C GLY A 319 -3.07 21.36 13.16
N PRO A 320 -3.44 22.36 14.01
CA PRO A 320 -3.81 22.13 15.41
C PRO A 320 -5.08 21.27 15.60
N SER A 321 -5.97 21.24 14.62
CA SER A 321 -7.20 20.43 14.67
C SER A 321 -6.93 18.91 14.67
N PHE A 322 -5.72 18.48 14.30
CA PHE A 322 -5.30 17.08 14.26
C PHE A 322 -4.42 16.64 15.43
N VAL A 323 -4.22 17.48 16.44
CA VAL A 323 -3.35 17.18 17.60
C VAL A 323 -3.74 15.85 18.29
N ASN A 324 -5.04 15.54 18.32
CA ASN A 324 -5.55 14.27 18.86
C ASN A 324 -5.03 13.02 18.10
N ALA A 325 -4.33 13.19 16.96
CA ALA A 325 -3.66 12.08 16.26
C ALA A 325 -2.38 11.60 16.97
N TYR A 326 -1.89 12.35 17.97
CA TYR A 326 -0.65 12.02 18.66
C TYR A 326 -0.74 10.70 19.45
N GLN A 327 -1.82 10.49 20.20
CA GLN A 327 -1.97 9.24 20.97
C GLN A 327 -2.07 8.00 20.05
N PRO A 328 -2.96 7.94 19.04
CA PRO A 328 -2.99 6.81 18.13
C PRO A 328 -1.69 6.64 17.33
N LEU A 329 -0.94 7.73 17.05
CA LEU A 329 0.39 7.66 16.45
C LEU A 329 1.35 6.85 17.33
N LEU A 330 1.46 7.18 18.62
CA LEU A 330 2.35 6.47 19.55
C LEU A 330 1.97 4.99 19.70
N ILE A 331 0.68 4.70 19.74
CA ILE A 331 0.19 3.31 19.82
C ILE A 331 0.56 2.53 18.55
N LEU A 332 0.34 3.11 17.38
CA LEU A 332 0.71 2.49 16.10
C LEU A 332 2.22 2.28 16.01
N LEU A 333 3.00 3.22 16.51
CA LEU A 333 4.47 3.16 16.49
C LEU A 333 4.98 1.88 17.14
N ILE A 334 4.35 1.39 18.21
CA ILE A 334 4.72 0.12 18.88
C ILE A 334 4.63 -1.04 17.89
N GLY A 335 3.51 -1.19 17.19
CA GLY A 335 3.32 -2.24 16.18
C GLY A 335 4.32 -2.15 15.03
N TYR A 336 4.55 -0.92 14.51
CA TYR A 336 5.48 -0.68 13.41
C TYR A 336 6.94 -0.91 13.80
N ILE A 337 7.35 -0.62 15.05
CA ILE A 337 8.69 -0.92 15.55
C ILE A 337 8.92 -2.42 15.68
N VAL A 338 7.95 -3.16 16.21
CA VAL A 338 8.01 -4.63 16.23
C VAL A 338 8.14 -5.17 14.80
N TYR A 339 7.37 -4.65 13.87
CA TYR A 339 7.45 -5.02 12.46
C TYR A 339 8.83 -4.72 11.85
N LEU A 340 9.39 -3.52 12.08
CA LEU A 340 10.71 -3.12 11.60
C LEU A 340 11.81 -4.05 12.10
N ASN A 341 11.80 -4.40 13.39
CA ASN A 341 12.83 -5.24 13.99
C ASN A 341 12.72 -6.72 13.62
N THR A 342 11.57 -7.16 13.08
CA THR A 342 11.28 -8.58 12.81
C THR A 342 10.94 -8.89 11.35
N PHE A 343 11.00 -7.93 10.42
CA PHE A 343 10.60 -8.13 9.01
C PHE A 343 11.44 -9.22 8.32
N TRP A 344 12.69 -9.39 8.73
CA TRP A 344 13.63 -10.38 8.20
C TRP A 344 13.19 -11.84 8.43
N VAL A 345 12.36 -12.11 9.46
CA VAL A 345 11.83 -13.47 9.74
C VAL A 345 11.03 -14.00 8.55
N ARG A 346 10.22 -13.16 7.92
CA ARG A 346 9.51 -13.51 6.69
C ARG A 346 10.47 -13.98 5.59
N GLN A 347 11.58 -13.28 5.42
CA GLN A 347 12.56 -13.62 4.39
C GLN A 347 13.21 -14.97 4.68
N LEU A 348 13.53 -15.26 5.94
CA LEU A 348 14.02 -16.58 6.34
C LEU A 348 13.01 -17.71 6.06
N LEU A 349 11.72 -17.49 6.39
CA LEU A 349 10.68 -18.47 6.11
C LEU A 349 10.57 -18.74 4.59
N LEU A 350 10.72 -17.71 3.76
CA LEU A 350 10.72 -17.85 2.31
C LEU A 350 11.88 -18.73 1.83
N PHE A 351 13.12 -18.43 2.25
CA PHE A 351 14.31 -19.20 1.82
C PHE A 351 14.37 -20.61 2.37
N LYS A 352 13.64 -20.90 3.45
CA LYS A 352 13.48 -22.26 4.00
C LYS A 352 12.31 -23.04 3.39
N ASN A 353 11.65 -22.53 2.34
CA ASN A 353 10.41 -23.08 1.76
C ASN A 353 9.25 -23.22 2.76
N LEU A 354 9.22 -22.36 3.78
CA LEU A 354 8.24 -22.35 4.86
C LEU A 354 7.26 -21.16 4.74
N ILE A 355 7.07 -20.66 3.53
CA ILE A 355 6.24 -19.46 3.28
C ILE A 355 4.79 -19.61 3.72
N HIS A 356 4.26 -20.84 3.81
CA HIS A 356 2.93 -21.12 4.32
C HIS A 356 2.73 -20.65 5.77
N TYR A 357 3.78 -20.66 6.61
CA TYR A 357 3.69 -20.09 7.96
C TYR A 357 3.53 -18.58 7.94
N HIS A 358 4.10 -17.89 6.95
CA HIS A 358 3.83 -16.47 6.76
C HIS A 358 2.39 -16.22 6.32
N ALA A 359 1.83 -17.04 5.43
CA ALA A 359 0.43 -16.94 5.05
C ALA A 359 -0.50 -17.13 6.27
N ASN A 360 -0.24 -18.14 7.09
CA ASN A 360 -0.98 -18.39 8.33
C ASN A 360 -0.83 -17.24 9.34
N SER A 361 0.36 -16.63 9.45
CA SER A 361 0.58 -15.48 10.34
C SER A 361 -0.27 -14.27 9.96
N ARG A 362 -0.55 -14.07 8.66
CA ARG A 362 -1.47 -13.03 8.19
C ARG A 362 -2.91 -13.27 8.61
N ILE A 363 -3.34 -14.54 8.64
CA ILE A 363 -4.66 -14.90 9.16
C ILE A 363 -4.74 -14.59 10.66
N VAL A 364 -3.68 -14.89 11.42
CA VAL A 364 -3.59 -14.52 12.84
C VAL A 364 -3.71 -13.00 13.02
N LEU A 365 -2.95 -12.21 12.23
CA LEU A 365 -3.09 -10.76 12.24
C LEU A 365 -4.54 -10.34 11.99
N LEU A 366 -5.17 -10.90 10.95
CA LEU A 366 -6.53 -10.53 10.55
C LEU A 366 -7.53 -10.83 11.66
N ILE A 367 -7.48 -12.03 12.25
CA ILE A 367 -8.40 -12.44 13.31
C ILE A 367 -8.23 -11.56 14.55
N VAL A 368 -6.98 -11.38 15.02
CA VAL A 368 -6.69 -10.56 16.20
C VAL A 368 -7.11 -9.11 15.94
N PHE A 369 -6.80 -8.57 14.77
CA PHE A 369 -7.19 -7.21 14.38
C PHE A 369 -8.71 -7.05 14.39
N LEU A 370 -9.47 -7.93 13.69
CA LEU A 370 -10.92 -7.80 13.58
C LEU A 370 -11.61 -7.91 14.95
N ILE A 371 -11.23 -8.90 15.76
CA ILE A 371 -11.79 -9.07 17.10
C ILE A 371 -11.48 -7.84 17.95
N SER A 372 -10.21 -7.43 18.02
CA SER A 372 -9.81 -6.27 18.84
C SER A 372 -10.45 -4.98 18.33
N ALA A 373 -10.53 -4.77 17.01
CA ALA A 373 -11.13 -3.57 16.41
C ALA A 373 -12.63 -3.49 16.73
N PHE A 374 -13.35 -4.60 16.69
CA PHE A 374 -14.77 -4.65 17.00
C PHE A 374 -15.08 -4.23 18.44
N PHE A 375 -14.24 -4.64 19.41
CA PHE A 375 -14.45 -4.31 20.82
C PHE A 375 -13.84 -2.95 21.22
N LEU A 376 -12.68 -2.60 20.68
CA LEU A 376 -11.93 -1.43 21.14
C LEU A 376 -12.29 -0.15 20.36
N SER A 377 -12.72 -0.23 19.09
CA SER A 377 -13.06 0.97 18.32
C SER A 377 -14.28 1.70 18.86
N PRO A 378 -15.38 1.03 19.27
CA PRO A 378 -16.52 1.71 19.87
C PRO A 378 -16.18 2.42 21.19
N ALA A 379 -15.30 1.80 22.01
CA ALA A 379 -14.95 2.31 23.34
C ALA A 379 -13.90 3.43 23.31
N TYR A 380 -12.90 3.33 22.42
CA TYR A 380 -11.71 4.18 22.42
C TYR A 380 -11.45 4.89 21.09
N GLY A 381 -12.35 4.81 20.10
CA GLY A 381 -12.25 5.48 18.82
C GLY A 381 -10.92 5.18 18.09
N ALA A 382 -10.22 6.23 17.68
CA ALA A 382 -8.94 6.14 16.98
C ALA A 382 -7.86 5.39 17.77
N ASN A 383 -7.82 5.56 19.09
CA ASN A 383 -6.89 4.84 19.96
C ASN A 383 -7.21 3.34 19.99
N GLY A 384 -8.49 2.98 20.07
CA GLY A 384 -8.94 1.59 20.06
C GLY A 384 -8.54 0.86 18.77
N LEU A 385 -8.73 1.51 17.62
CA LEU A 385 -8.30 0.94 16.34
C LEU A 385 -6.78 0.85 16.23
N ALA A 386 -6.04 1.84 16.75
CA ALA A 386 -4.58 1.82 16.79
C ALA A 386 -4.05 0.64 17.64
N ILE A 387 -4.67 0.38 18.80
CA ILE A 387 -4.37 -0.78 19.64
C ILE A 387 -4.66 -2.08 18.87
N ALA A 388 -5.82 -2.18 18.23
CA ALA A 388 -6.21 -3.37 17.47
C ALA A 388 -5.22 -3.70 16.35
N LEU A 389 -4.79 -2.69 15.59
CA LEU A 389 -3.82 -2.85 14.51
C LEU A 389 -2.45 -3.26 15.04
N SER A 390 -1.99 -2.61 16.12
CA SER A 390 -0.71 -2.95 16.75
C SER A 390 -0.69 -4.36 17.33
N LEU A 391 -1.77 -4.78 18.01
CA LEU A 391 -1.92 -6.15 18.51
C LEU A 391 -1.91 -7.17 17.37
N GLY A 392 -2.60 -6.89 16.26
CA GLY A 392 -2.58 -7.73 15.08
C GLY A 392 -1.16 -7.89 14.51
N MET A 393 -0.42 -6.78 14.36
CA MET A 393 0.96 -6.80 13.86
C MET A 393 1.90 -7.58 14.81
N ILE A 394 1.79 -7.38 16.11
CA ILE A 394 2.59 -8.09 17.12
C ILE A 394 2.27 -9.58 17.09
N SER A 395 1.00 -9.96 17.09
CA SER A 395 0.55 -11.36 17.05
C SER A 395 1.06 -12.08 15.80
N GLN A 396 1.04 -11.42 14.64
CA GLN A 396 1.63 -11.94 13.42
C GLN A 396 3.11 -12.27 13.62
N LYS A 397 3.87 -11.35 14.19
CA LYS A 397 5.31 -11.49 14.35
C LYS A 397 5.69 -12.53 15.39
N VAL A 398 4.93 -12.61 16.47
CA VAL A 398 5.08 -13.68 17.47
C VAL A 398 4.85 -15.06 16.86
N TYR A 399 3.80 -15.21 16.04
CA TYR A 399 3.53 -16.47 15.34
C TYR A 399 4.65 -16.85 14.35
N GLU A 400 5.15 -15.89 13.54
CA GLU A 400 6.25 -16.11 12.62
C GLU A 400 7.53 -16.55 13.36
N PHE A 401 7.86 -15.86 14.45
CA PHE A 401 9.05 -16.16 15.25
C PHE A 401 8.95 -17.53 15.95
N TYR A 402 7.79 -17.85 16.54
CA TYR A 402 7.53 -19.16 17.14
C TYR A 402 7.66 -20.28 16.12
N SER A 403 7.04 -20.14 14.96
CA SER A 403 7.12 -21.12 13.87
C SER A 403 8.57 -21.34 13.40
N TYR A 404 9.33 -20.25 13.26
CA TYR A 404 10.74 -20.30 12.91
C TYR A 404 11.55 -21.07 13.96
N LYS A 405 11.40 -20.76 15.26
CA LYS A 405 12.13 -21.38 16.36
C LYS A 405 11.84 -22.89 16.48
N ARG A 406 10.56 -23.27 16.39
CA ARG A 406 10.14 -24.67 16.45
C ARG A 406 10.82 -25.52 15.38
N LEU A 407 10.92 -25.00 14.17
CA LEU A 407 11.50 -25.72 13.03
C LEU A 407 13.04 -25.69 13.01
N SER A 408 13.66 -24.68 13.63
CA SER A 408 15.12 -24.64 13.77
C SER A 408 15.63 -25.65 14.80
N ASN A 409 14.79 -26.06 15.76
CA ASN A 409 15.13 -27.06 16.78
C ASN A 409 14.85 -28.50 16.34
N GLN A 410 14.19 -28.70 15.19
CA GLN A 410 13.91 -30.05 14.64
C GLN A 410 14.99 -30.53 13.64
N LYS A 411 15.99 -29.71 13.37
CA LYS A 411 17.20 -30.05 12.57
C LYS A 411 18.43 -30.04 13.45
#